data_72851a44a8b3eb390e305ed80a2b060a
#
_entry.id   72851a44a8b3eb390e305ed80a2b060a
#
_cell.length_a   1.000
_cell.length_b   1.000
_cell.length_c   1.000
_cell.angle_alpha   90.00
_cell.angle_beta   90.00
_cell.angle_gamma   90.00
#
_symmetry.space_group_name_H-M   'P 1'
#
loop_
_entity.id
_entity.type
_entity.pdbx_description
1 polymer ?
#
loop_
_entity_poly.entity_id
_entity_poly.type
_entity_poly.pdbx_seq_one_letter_code
_entity_poly.pdbx_strand_id
1 'polypeptide(L)'
;MPSKIKTKRERVKFASDNVAGACPEVLEAIIKANEGDSTPYGNDEWSTNLQNKFSEIFEKEVIVYPTASGTAANALALSAMTPVFGSIYCHKHSHINTDECGAPEFYTGGAKLVPLNGINGKFTPDELSENIGGTGIVHH
;
A
#
# COMPACT_ATOMS: atom_id res chain seq x y z
N MET A 1 -25.29 -37.16 19.14
CA MET A 1 -25.16 -37.14 17.68
C MET A 1 -24.58 -35.77 17.29
N PRO A 2 -23.40 -35.66 16.69
CA PRO A 2 -22.88 -34.36 16.28
C PRO A 2 -23.67 -33.85 15.07
N SER A 3 -24.16 -32.61 15.18
CA SER A 3 -24.89 -31.91 14.14
C SER A 3 -23.93 -31.68 12.96
N LYS A 4 -24.26 -32.22 11.79
CA LYS A 4 -23.56 -31.91 10.54
C LYS A 4 -23.77 -30.43 10.21
N ILE A 5 -22.74 -29.61 10.45
CA ILE A 5 -22.68 -28.24 9.95
C ILE A 5 -22.73 -28.36 8.42
N LYS A 6 -23.86 -27.95 7.83
CA LYS A 6 -23.96 -27.80 6.37
C LYS A 6 -23.09 -26.63 5.97
N THR A 7 -21.92 -26.90 5.43
CA THR A 7 -21.10 -25.89 4.75
C THR A 7 -21.90 -25.35 3.56
N LYS A 8 -22.48 -24.16 3.73
CA LYS A 8 -23.07 -23.39 2.65
C LYS A 8 -21.92 -23.08 1.69
N ARG A 9 -21.91 -23.62 0.47
CA ARG A 9 -20.96 -23.22 -0.57
C ARG A 9 -21.17 -21.72 -0.79
N GLU A 10 -20.29 -20.92 -0.22
CA GLU A 10 -20.30 -19.47 -0.47
C GLU A 10 -19.93 -19.25 -1.94
N ARG A 11 -20.74 -18.47 -2.62
CA ARG A 11 -20.44 -18.03 -3.98
C ARG A 11 -19.21 -17.13 -3.89
N VAL A 12 -18.16 -17.48 -4.61
CA VAL A 12 -16.99 -16.61 -4.78
C VAL A 12 -17.49 -15.27 -5.36
N LYS A 13 -17.23 -14.18 -4.66
CA LYS A 13 -17.58 -12.83 -5.07
C LYS A 13 -16.33 -12.15 -5.63
N PHE A 14 -16.39 -11.73 -6.89
CA PHE A 14 -15.33 -10.95 -7.54
C PHE A 14 -15.61 -9.44 -7.43
N ALA A 15 -16.07 -8.97 -6.28
CA ALA A 15 -16.38 -7.56 -6.08
C ALA A 15 -15.15 -6.79 -5.55
N SER A 16 -14.64 -7.17 -4.41
CA SER A 16 -13.47 -6.60 -3.74
C SER A 16 -13.03 -7.54 -2.62
N ASP A 17 -11.77 -7.56 -2.28
CA ASP A 17 -11.23 -8.18 -1.07
C ASP A 17 -11.83 -7.57 0.21
N ASN A 18 -12.17 -6.29 0.19
CA ASN A 18 -12.81 -5.58 1.31
C ASN A 18 -14.19 -6.14 1.73
N VAL A 19 -14.82 -6.98 0.90
CA VAL A 19 -16.09 -7.63 1.27
C VAL A 19 -15.90 -9.02 1.87
N ALA A 20 -14.68 -9.53 1.90
CA ALA A 20 -14.35 -10.82 2.47
C ALA A 20 -14.02 -10.69 3.97
N GLY A 21 -14.38 -11.71 4.74
CA GLY A 21 -13.85 -11.88 6.10
C GLY A 21 -12.39 -12.36 6.08
N ALA A 22 -11.72 -12.24 7.23
CA ALA A 22 -10.41 -12.83 7.40
C ALA A 22 -10.47 -14.36 7.28
N CYS A 23 -9.44 -14.97 6.70
CA CYS A 23 -9.34 -16.43 6.66
C CYS A 23 -9.11 -17.00 8.07
N PRO A 24 -9.43 -18.28 8.30
CA PRO A 24 -9.28 -18.91 9.61
C PRO A 24 -7.88 -18.76 10.20
N GLU A 25 -6.85 -18.89 9.40
CA GLU A 25 -5.44 -18.81 9.81
C GLU A 25 -5.09 -17.42 10.36
N VAL A 26 -5.65 -16.37 9.78
CA VAL A 26 -5.48 -14.99 10.29
C VAL A 26 -6.18 -14.82 11.64
N LEU A 27 -7.40 -15.36 11.78
CA LEU A 27 -8.13 -15.30 13.05
C LEU A 27 -7.42 -16.10 14.16
N GLU A 28 -6.88 -17.26 13.85
CA GLU A 28 -6.08 -18.07 14.78
C GLU A 28 -4.81 -17.32 15.20
N ALA A 29 -4.12 -16.66 14.27
CA ALA A 29 -2.94 -15.86 14.56
C ALA A 29 -3.27 -14.67 15.48
N ILE A 30 -4.42 -14.01 15.29
CA ILE A 30 -4.87 -12.91 16.15
C ILE A 30 -5.17 -13.44 17.56
N ILE A 31 -5.87 -14.57 17.69
CA ILE A 31 -6.16 -15.18 18.98
C ILE A 31 -4.85 -15.51 19.72
N LYS A 32 -3.90 -16.13 19.03
CA LYS A 32 -2.59 -16.46 19.61
C LYS A 32 -1.80 -15.22 20.02
N ALA A 33 -1.81 -14.17 19.20
CA ALA A 33 -1.11 -12.93 19.52
C ALA A 33 -1.74 -12.15 20.69
N ASN A 34 -3.01 -12.45 21.03
CA ASN A 34 -3.73 -11.85 22.16
C ASN A 34 -3.49 -12.59 23.49
N GLU A 35 -2.69 -13.64 23.51
CA GLU A 35 -2.37 -14.39 24.73
C GLU A 35 -1.20 -13.75 25.48
N GLY A 36 -1.37 -13.54 26.80
CA GLY A 36 -0.32 -13.01 27.67
C GLY A 36 -0.03 -11.53 27.47
N ASP A 37 1.20 -11.15 27.76
CA ASP A 37 1.71 -9.77 27.69
C ASP A 37 2.80 -9.66 26.63
N SER A 38 2.88 -8.50 25.96
CA SER A 38 3.92 -8.19 25.00
C SER A 38 4.51 -6.80 25.24
N THR A 39 5.78 -6.61 24.94
CA THR A 39 6.43 -5.31 25.02
C THR A 39 5.81 -4.33 24.04
N PRO A 40 5.41 -3.12 24.45
CA PRO A 40 4.74 -2.17 23.59
C PRO A 40 5.70 -1.47 22.61
N TYR A 41 5.13 -0.66 21.71
CA TYR A 41 5.83 0.25 20.78
C TYR A 41 6.71 -0.45 19.74
N GLY A 42 6.28 -1.63 19.28
CA GLY A 42 6.99 -2.38 18.24
C GLY A 42 8.22 -3.15 18.72
N ASN A 43 8.40 -3.27 20.05
CA ASN A 43 9.48 -4.06 20.65
C ASN A 43 9.03 -5.49 21.03
N ASP A 44 7.93 -5.93 20.47
CA ASP A 44 7.36 -7.25 20.66
C ASP A 44 7.94 -8.28 19.65
N GLU A 45 7.71 -9.55 19.94
CA GLU A 45 8.20 -10.64 19.08
C GLU A 45 7.52 -10.66 17.70
N TRP A 46 6.25 -10.21 17.61
CA TRP A 46 5.51 -10.19 16.34
C TRP A 46 6.09 -9.16 15.38
N SER A 47 6.43 -7.96 15.88
CA SER A 47 7.11 -6.92 15.12
C SER A 47 8.50 -7.37 14.66
N THR A 48 9.26 -8.05 15.52
CA THR A 48 10.57 -8.60 15.16
C THR A 48 10.45 -9.68 14.09
N ASN A 49 9.49 -10.60 14.25
CA ASN A 49 9.25 -11.66 13.28
C ASN A 49 8.78 -11.12 11.93
N LEU A 50 7.99 -10.04 11.91
CA LEU A 50 7.59 -9.35 10.69
C LEU A 50 8.81 -8.84 9.91
N GLN A 51 9.73 -8.13 10.57
CA GLN A 51 10.97 -7.62 9.96
C GLN A 51 11.81 -8.76 9.36
N ASN A 52 12.00 -9.82 10.13
CA ASN A 52 12.77 -10.99 9.71
C ASN A 52 12.13 -11.68 8.50
N LYS A 53 10.82 -11.85 8.52
CA LYS A 53 10.09 -12.51 7.42
C LYS A 53 10.15 -11.72 6.11
N PHE A 54 10.02 -10.42 6.18
CA PHE A 54 10.16 -9.59 5.00
C PHE A 54 11.60 -9.54 4.48
N SER A 55 12.59 -9.52 5.37
CA SER A 55 14.00 -9.60 4.99
C SER A 55 14.33 -10.92 4.29
N GLU A 56 13.75 -12.04 4.75
CA GLU A 56 13.82 -13.34 4.07
C GLU A 56 13.20 -13.31 2.67
N ILE A 57 11.97 -12.77 2.55
CA ILE A 57 11.24 -12.71 1.27
C ILE A 57 11.98 -11.84 0.23
N PHE A 58 12.53 -10.72 0.66
CA PHE A 58 13.25 -9.80 -0.22
C PHE A 58 14.74 -10.13 -0.38
N GLU A 59 15.22 -11.20 0.27
CA GLU A 59 16.63 -11.64 0.24
C GLU A 59 17.63 -10.53 0.61
N LYS A 60 17.20 -9.61 1.46
CA LYS A 60 18.02 -8.49 1.98
C LYS A 60 17.38 -7.92 3.24
N GLU A 61 18.17 -7.23 4.04
CA GLU A 61 17.66 -6.46 5.17
C GLU A 61 16.69 -5.36 4.66
N VAL A 62 15.48 -5.34 5.23
CA VAL A 62 14.46 -4.33 4.95
C VAL A 62 13.84 -3.84 6.25
N ILE A 63 13.31 -2.63 6.23
CA ILE A 63 12.50 -2.07 7.32
C ILE A 63 11.04 -2.04 6.87
N VAL A 64 10.16 -2.62 7.68
CA VAL A 64 8.73 -2.73 7.39
C VAL A 64 7.93 -1.82 8.31
N TYR A 65 7.09 -1.00 7.73
CA TYR A 65 6.16 -0.13 8.43
C TYR A 65 4.72 -0.51 8.08
N PRO A 66 4.02 -1.29 8.92
CA PRO A 66 2.60 -1.57 8.72
C PRO A 66 1.78 -0.29 8.77
N THR A 67 0.84 -0.14 7.83
CA THR A 67 -0.07 1.00 7.75
C THR A 67 -1.52 0.55 7.78
N ALA A 68 -2.42 1.42 8.21
CA ALA A 68 -3.84 1.09 8.35
C ALA A 68 -4.59 1.01 6.99
N SER A 69 -4.04 1.59 5.93
CA SER A 69 -4.66 1.59 4.59
C SER A 69 -3.64 1.74 3.47
N GLY A 70 -4.02 1.37 2.25
CA GLY A 70 -3.21 1.58 1.04
C GLY A 70 -2.95 3.06 0.77
N THR A 71 -3.92 3.94 1.01
CA THR A 71 -3.75 5.39 0.90
C THR A 71 -2.67 5.90 1.84
N ALA A 72 -2.64 5.44 3.10
CA ALA A 72 -1.59 5.79 4.05
C ALA A 72 -0.22 5.28 3.58
N ALA A 73 -0.14 4.07 3.05
CA ALA A 73 1.09 3.51 2.48
C ALA A 73 1.61 4.35 1.31
N ASN A 74 0.74 4.69 0.36
CA ASN A 74 1.09 5.53 -0.78
C ASN A 74 1.56 6.93 -0.34
N ALA A 75 0.81 7.58 0.53
CA ALA A 75 1.15 8.92 1.02
C ALA A 75 2.51 8.95 1.74
N LEU A 76 2.77 7.98 2.62
CA LEU A 76 4.06 7.87 3.33
C LEU A 76 5.22 7.56 2.37
N ALA A 77 5.05 6.62 1.45
CA ALA A 77 6.08 6.28 0.48
C ALA A 77 6.43 7.46 -0.43
N LEU A 78 5.42 8.14 -0.94
CA LEU A 78 5.61 9.31 -1.80
C LEU A 78 6.26 10.47 -1.05
N SER A 79 5.84 10.73 0.19
CA SER A 79 6.45 11.81 1.00
C SER A 79 7.90 11.52 1.37
N ALA A 80 8.28 10.26 1.52
CA ALA A 80 9.67 9.87 1.80
C ALA A 80 10.59 10.01 0.57
N MET A 81 10.04 9.98 -0.64
CA MET A 81 10.80 9.94 -1.90
C MET A 81 10.73 11.22 -2.71
N THR A 82 9.81 12.14 -2.38
CA THR A 82 9.52 13.29 -3.24
C THR A 82 9.68 14.60 -2.46
N PRO A 83 10.48 15.54 -2.93
CA PRO A 83 10.55 16.88 -2.33
C PRO A 83 9.24 17.64 -2.58
N VAL A 84 8.94 18.63 -1.74
CA VAL A 84 7.70 19.45 -1.80
C VAL A 84 7.46 20.13 -3.15
N PHE A 85 8.51 20.41 -3.89
CA PHE A 85 8.48 21.02 -5.23
C PHE A 85 8.62 19.96 -6.35
N GLY A 86 8.55 18.69 -6.02
CA GLY A 86 8.72 17.59 -6.97
C GLY A 86 7.47 17.28 -7.78
N SER A 87 7.64 16.42 -8.76
CA SER A 87 6.56 15.88 -9.58
C SER A 87 6.48 14.36 -9.43
N ILE A 88 5.27 13.85 -9.37
CA ILE A 88 4.96 12.42 -9.25
C ILE A 88 4.21 12.01 -10.51
N TYR A 89 4.87 11.28 -11.41
CA TYR A 89 4.28 10.79 -12.63
C TYR A 89 3.48 9.53 -12.37
N CYS A 90 2.23 9.51 -12.78
CA CYS A 90 1.35 8.38 -12.57
C CYS A 90 0.38 8.21 -13.73
N HIS A 91 -0.20 7.03 -13.91
CA HIS A 91 -1.26 6.87 -14.89
C HIS A 91 -2.51 7.64 -14.47
N LYS A 92 -3.22 8.27 -15.42
CA LYS A 92 -4.41 9.09 -15.14
C LYS A 92 -5.53 8.37 -14.36
N HIS A 93 -5.58 7.05 -14.44
CA HIS A 93 -6.50 6.20 -13.68
C HIS A 93 -5.81 5.47 -12.52
N SER A 94 -4.64 5.94 -12.09
CA SER A 94 -4.01 5.39 -10.87
C SER A 94 -4.80 5.78 -9.63
N HIS A 95 -4.77 4.93 -8.62
CA HIS A 95 -5.47 5.13 -7.37
C HIS A 95 -5.07 6.46 -6.69
N ILE A 96 -3.79 6.80 -6.70
CA ILE A 96 -3.28 8.06 -6.14
C ILE A 96 -3.86 9.31 -6.81
N ASN A 97 -4.27 9.21 -8.07
CA ASN A 97 -4.85 10.33 -8.82
C ASN A 97 -6.38 10.41 -8.70
N THR A 98 -7.07 9.27 -8.51
CA THR A 98 -8.54 9.21 -8.61
C THR A 98 -9.25 8.95 -7.30
N ASP A 99 -8.63 8.24 -6.35
CA ASP A 99 -9.32 7.65 -5.21
C ASP A 99 -8.71 7.97 -3.83
N GLU A 100 -7.76 8.92 -3.74
CA GLU A 100 -7.07 9.25 -2.49
C GLU A 100 -7.28 10.68 -1.99
N CYS A 101 -8.25 11.40 -2.56
CA CYS A 101 -8.71 12.73 -2.08
C CYS A 101 -7.59 13.76 -1.86
N GLY A 102 -6.51 13.74 -2.67
CA GLY A 102 -5.38 14.66 -2.54
C GLY A 102 -4.42 14.31 -1.38
N ALA A 103 -4.48 13.10 -0.85
CA ALA A 103 -3.54 12.66 0.19
C ALA A 103 -2.07 12.69 -0.27
N PRO A 104 -1.72 12.26 -1.50
CA PRO A 104 -0.35 12.39 -2.00
C PRO A 104 0.17 13.81 -1.96
N GLU A 105 -0.57 14.78 -2.47
CA GLU A 105 -0.20 16.19 -2.50
C GLU A 105 -0.08 16.76 -1.09
N PHE A 106 -1.02 16.42 -0.22
CA PHE A 106 -1.02 16.92 1.15
C PHE A 106 0.19 16.43 1.94
N TYR A 107 0.46 15.12 1.93
CA TYR A 107 1.53 14.54 2.73
C TYR A 107 2.93 14.77 2.16
N THR A 108 3.06 15.02 0.86
CA THR A 108 4.32 15.45 0.25
C THR A 108 4.60 16.94 0.44
N GLY A 109 3.64 17.70 1.02
CA GLY A 109 3.77 19.14 1.22
C GLY A 109 3.56 19.95 -0.06
N GLY A 110 2.95 19.37 -1.10
CA GLY A 110 2.57 20.06 -2.34
C GLY A 110 3.24 19.54 -3.61
N ALA A 111 3.86 18.38 -3.59
CA ALA A 111 4.36 17.76 -4.81
C ALA A 111 3.21 17.55 -5.80
N LYS A 112 3.47 17.80 -7.07
CA LYS A 112 2.46 17.80 -8.11
C LYS A 112 2.28 16.39 -8.70
N LEU A 113 1.04 15.89 -8.74
CA LEU A 113 0.72 14.74 -9.58
C LEU A 113 0.70 15.14 -11.06
N VAL A 114 1.37 14.36 -11.89
CA VAL A 114 1.41 14.51 -13.35
C VAL A 114 0.80 13.27 -13.97
N PRO A 115 -0.52 13.31 -14.27
CA PRO A 115 -1.21 12.15 -14.82
C PRO A 115 -0.86 11.94 -16.29
N LEU A 116 -0.35 10.75 -16.61
CA LEU A 116 -0.01 10.32 -17.95
C LEU A 116 -1.13 9.45 -18.56
N ASN A 117 -1.24 9.50 -19.88
CA ASN A 117 -2.07 8.59 -20.63
C ASN A 117 -1.41 7.21 -20.74
N GLY A 118 -2.19 6.24 -21.21
CA GLY A 118 -1.66 4.90 -21.47
C GLY A 118 -2.79 3.91 -21.70
N ILE A 119 -2.42 2.72 -22.16
CA ILE A 119 -3.37 1.65 -22.46
C ILE A 119 -3.37 0.66 -21.31
N ASN A 120 -4.56 0.22 -20.89
CA ASN A 120 -4.73 -0.76 -19.80
C ASN A 120 -4.07 -0.33 -18.47
N GLY A 121 -4.11 0.95 -18.13
CA GLY A 121 -3.54 1.46 -16.88
C GLY A 121 -2.01 1.56 -16.87
N LYS A 122 -1.35 1.45 -18.02
CA LYS A 122 0.11 1.49 -18.15
C LYS A 122 0.51 2.58 -19.14
N PHE A 123 1.51 3.37 -18.81
CA PHE A 123 2.19 4.27 -19.74
C PHE A 123 3.55 3.67 -20.15
N THR A 124 4.04 4.11 -21.28
CA THR A 124 5.33 3.66 -21.84
C THR A 124 6.49 4.57 -21.38
N PRO A 125 7.74 4.11 -21.48
CA PRO A 125 8.90 4.98 -21.27
C PRO A 125 8.90 6.22 -22.18
N ASP A 126 8.41 6.10 -23.40
CA ASP A 126 8.32 7.23 -24.36
C ASP A 126 7.31 8.26 -23.86
N GLU A 127 6.11 7.83 -23.45
CA GLU A 127 5.09 8.69 -22.84
C GLU A 127 5.64 9.43 -21.61
N LEU A 128 6.41 8.74 -20.76
CA LEU A 128 7.06 9.36 -19.61
C LEU A 128 8.10 10.39 -20.06
N SER A 129 8.96 10.04 -21.01
CA SER A 129 10.05 10.90 -21.50
C SER A 129 9.53 12.19 -22.15
N GLU A 130 8.42 12.12 -22.87
CA GLU A 130 7.76 13.27 -23.49
C GLU A 130 7.16 14.23 -22.45
N ASN A 131 6.82 13.74 -21.26
CA ASN A 131 6.19 14.51 -20.21
C ASN A 131 7.17 14.95 -19.10
N ILE A 132 8.37 14.39 -19.04
CA ILE A 132 9.41 14.88 -18.12
C ILE A 132 9.88 16.23 -18.63
N GLY A 133 9.65 17.28 -17.84
CA GLY A 133 10.00 18.64 -18.20
C GLY A 133 10.33 19.48 -16.96
N GLY A 134 10.67 20.72 -17.21
CA GLY A 134 10.87 21.71 -16.14
C GLY A 134 12.26 21.74 -15.52
N THR A 135 13.11 20.76 -15.76
CA THR A 135 14.48 20.76 -15.23
C THR A 135 15.27 21.94 -15.82
N GLY A 136 15.71 22.85 -14.95
CA GLY A 136 16.46 24.05 -15.34
C GLY A 136 15.60 25.21 -15.86
N ILE A 137 14.27 25.14 -15.79
CA ILE A 137 13.34 26.19 -16.13
C ILE A 137 12.90 26.89 -14.83
N VAL A 138 13.11 28.21 -14.74
CA VAL A 138 12.90 29.00 -13.49
C VAL A 138 11.44 29.04 -13.03
N HIS A 139 10.48 28.75 -13.90
CA HIS A 139 9.04 28.87 -13.61
C HIS A 139 8.31 27.51 -13.56
N HIS A 140 9.03 26.43 -13.42
CA HIS A 140 8.45 25.08 -13.28
C HIS A 140 8.76 24.48 -11.92
#